data_2940411850b59ab65fa9c5a03bafe0ad
#
_entry.id   2940411850b59ab65fa9c5a03bafe0ad
#
_cell.length_a   1.000
_cell.length_b   1.000
_cell.length_c   1.000
_cell.angle_alpha   90.00
_cell.angle_beta   90.00
_cell.angle_gamma   90.00
#
_symmetry.space_group_name_H-M   'P 1'
#
loop_
_entity.id
_entity.type
_entity.pdbx_description
1 polymer ?
#
loop_
_entity_poly.entity_id
_entity_poly.type
_entity_poly.pdbx_seq_one_letter_code
_entity_poly.pdbx_strand_id
1 'polypeptide(L)'
;VDRSQRPRNRELRAEHYVSVLSQLMNAGLKRVYFTGGEPLTSPLARPVLERLPDPGPDGAYTLITNGLRVRRHQSWLSKTRLDKVKVSLHYFSDKSFRAIAQTSFSIQEVFDGIAAARESFERVELNTLLQRENEHEITDILHFALERRMPVQFIELVGTHFNEDRASSAVSAEGVISYLRSLTSDEHVEVAGVGQGRRVFRVDGIEVDVIHRNLGRHHVGQCGNCPVRDKCVEGFWALRIDHAGGFQPCLLRDDLRLDLRPMLSNPEGIPKAVARHVAAFTEGTL
;
A
#
# COMPACT_ATOMS: atom_id res chain seq x y z
N VAL A 1 10.61 -4.13 14.16
CA VAL A 1 11.78 -3.31 13.80
C VAL A 1 12.15 -2.52 15.03
N ASP A 2 13.34 -2.80 15.57
CA ASP A 2 13.86 -2.09 16.75
C ASP A 2 14.02 -0.59 16.45
N ARG A 3 13.18 0.24 17.07
CA ARG A 3 13.19 1.70 16.91
C ARG A 3 14.35 2.39 17.63
N SER A 4 15.15 1.67 18.42
CA SER A 4 16.20 2.24 19.28
C SER A 4 17.49 2.62 18.54
N GLN A 5 17.71 2.14 17.33
CA GLN A 5 18.97 2.34 16.58
C GLN A 5 18.88 3.38 15.44
N ARG A 6 17.76 4.12 15.30
CA ARG A 6 17.67 5.14 14.25
C ARG A 6 18.22 6.48 14.77
N PRO A 7 19.16 7.11 14.04
CA PRO A 7 19.67 8.43 14.43
C PRO A 7 18.50 9.44 14.44
N ARG A 8 18.21 9.99 15.61
CA ARG A 8 17.14 10.97 15.87
C ARG A 8 17.31 12.33 15.16
N ASN A 9 18.40 12.53 14.42
CA ASN A 9 18.73 13.80 13.84
C ASN A 9 18.61 13.76 12.31
N ARG A 10 17.51 14.27 11.80
CA ARG A 10 17.12 14.71 10.45
C ARG A 10 15.87 14.00 9.91
N GLU A 11 14.81 13.98 10.70
CA GLU A 11 13.49 13.64 10.16
C GLU A 11 13.11 14.66 9.08
N LEU A 12 12.54 14.19 7.97
CA LEU A 12 12.01 15.06 6.93
C LEU A 12 10.85 15.87 7.51
N ARG A 13 10.79 17.13 7.14
CA ARG A 13 9.65 17.99 7.43
C ARG A 13 8.62 17.89 6.31
N ALA A 14 7.40 18.33 6.57
CA ALA A 14 6.30 18.25 5.60
C ALA A 14 6.64 18.94 4.27
N GLU A 15 7.32 20.09 4.31
CA GLU A 15 7.72 20.80 3.10
C GLU A 15 8.71 20.02 2.23
N HIS A 16 9.55 19.17 2.82
CA HIS A 16 10.43 18.31 2.04
C HIS A 16 9.63 17.25 1.24
N TYR A 17 8.63 16.62 1.86
CA TYR A 17 7.76 15.66 1.16
C TYR A 17 6.97 16.34 0.04
N VAL A 18 6.36 17.49 0.32
CA VAL A 18 5.61 18.26 -0.68
C VAL A 18 6.50 18.66 -1.85
N SER A 19 7.71 19.14 -1.57
CA SER A 19 8.67 19.51 -2.60
C SER A 19 9.11 18.31 -3.46
N VAL A 20 9.48 17.19 -2.83
CA VAL A 20 9.86 15.96 -3.54
C VAL A 20 8.70 15.46 -4.42
N LEU A 21 7.48 15.43 -3.89
CA LEU A 21 6.29 15.04 -4.63
C LEU A 21 6.06 15.95 -5.84
N SER A 22 6.13 17.27 -5.64
CA SER A 22 5.98 18.25 -6.73
C SER A 22 6.97 18.00 -7.86
N GLN A 23 8.26 17.79 -7.54
CA GLN A 23 9.28 17.50 -8.53
C GLN A 23 9.04 16.20 -9.28
N LEU A 24 8.64 15.13 -8.57
CA LEU A 24 8.39 13.83 -9.19
C LEU A 24 7.10 13.84 -10.04
N MET A 25 6.03 14.53 -9.59
CA MET A 25 4.80 14.68 -10.36
C MET A 25 5.07 15.46 -11.65
N ASN A 26 5.82 16.55 -11.59
CA ASN A 26 6.25 17.31 -12.77
C ASN A 26 7.10 16.48 -13.74
N ALA A 27 7.83 15.48 -13.23
CA ALA A 27 8.62 14.54 -14.03
C ALA A 27 7.81 13.33 -14.55
N GLY A 28 6.49 13.30 -14.32
CA GLY A 28 5.60 12.27 -14.87
C GLY A 28 5.17 11.17 -13.91
N LEU A 29 5.46 11.29 -12.60
CA LEU A 29 4.87 10.39 -11.61
C LEU A 29 3.34 10.56 -11.61
N LYS A 30 2.58 9.45 -11.71
CA LYS A 30 1.12 9.48 -11.85
C LYS A 30 0.38 9.08 -10.57
N ARG A 31 0.87 8.09 -9.84
CA ARG A 31 0.15 7.52 -8.70
C ARG A 31 1.01 7.55 -7.45
N VAL A 32 0.43 8.06 -6.38
CA VAL A 32 1.10 8.14 -5.07
C VAL A 32 0.24 7.50 -4.01
N TYR A 33 0.85 6.61 -3.24
CA TYR A 33 0.20 5.94 -2.11
C TYR A 33 0.84 6.42 -0.82
N PHE A 34 0.05 6.99 0.07
CA PHE A 34 0.46 7.32 1.43
C PHE A 34 0.18 6.13 2.32
N THR A 35 1.23 5.51 2.79
CA THR A 35 1.19 4.28 3.59
C THR A 35 2.31 4.30 4.64
N GLY A 36 2.56 3.20 5.32
CA GLY A 36 3.63 3.05 6.30
C GLY A 36 3.18 2.13 7.42
N GLY A 37 3.40 2.47 8.69
CA GLY A 37 2.69 1.83 9.80
C GLY A 37 1.22 2.23 9.74
N GLU A 38 0.87 3.34 10.38
CA GLU A 38 -0.44 3.99 10.17
C GLU A 38 -0.19 5.48 9.87
N PRO A 39 -0.47 5.95 8.64
CA PRO A 39 -0.18 7.34 8.25
C PRO A 39 -0.85 8.37 9.15
N LEU A 40 -2.11 8.15 9.54
CA LEU A 40 -2.89 9.09 10.34
C LEU A 40 -2.42 9.19 11.81
N THR A 41 -1.41 8.43 12.22
CA THR A 41 -0.72 8.62 13.52
C THR A 41 0.48 9.54 13.39
N SER A 42 0.96 9.79 12.18
CA SER A 42 2.10 10.67 11.94
C SER A 42 1.72 12.14 12.12
N PRO A 43 2.51 12.93 12.85
CA PRO A 43 2.30 14.38 12.92
C PRO A 43 2.50 15.08 11.57
N LEU A 44 3.15 14.42 10.61
CA LEU A 44 3.37 14.92 9.25
C LEU A 44 2.19 14.66 8.32
N ALA A 45 1.26 13.75 8.65
CA ALA A 45 0.17 13.38 7.77
C ALA A 45 -0.65 14.59 7.33
N ARG A 46 -1.20 15.32 8.28
CA ARG A 46 -2.02 16.50 7.97
C ARG A 46 -1.26 17.56 7.19
N PRO A 47 -0.09 18.08 7.65
CA PRO A 47 0.61 19.12 6.91
C PRO A 47 1.14 18.69 5.53
N VAL A 48 1.31 17.40 5.25
CA VAL A 48 1.63 16.90 3.91
C VAL A 48 0.37 16.80 3.06
N LEU A 49 -0.67 16.13 3.54
CA LEU A 49 -1.88 15.86 2.77
C LEU A 49 -2.69 17.11 2.43
N GLU A 50 -2.70 18.14 3.31
CA GLU A 50 -3.33 19.43 3.02
C GLU A 50 -2.58 20.25 1.94
N ARG A 51 -1.30 19.93 1.68
CA ARG A 51 -0.44 20.67 0.73
C ARG A 51 0.00 19.86 -0.48
N LEU A 52 -0.72 18.78 -0.79
CA LEU A 52 -0.40 17.98 -1.98
C LEU A 52 -0.42 18.85 -3.24
N PRO A 53 0.60 18.73 -4.12
CA PRO A 53 0.59 19.42 -5.40
C PRO A 53 -0.58 18.96 -6.27
N ASP A 54 -0.88 19.69 -7.33
CA ASP A 54 -1.85 19.26 -8.30
C ASP A 54 -1.33 18.00 -9.01
N PRO A 55 -2.08 16.88 -8.99
CA PRO A 55 -1.64 15.63 -9.61
C PRO A 55 -1.70 15.66 -11.15
N GLY A 56 -2.36 16.67 -11.74
CA GLY A 56 -2.65 16.72 -13.16
C GLY A 56 -3.77 15.73 -13.56
N PRO A 57 -4.13 15.69 -14.86
CA PRO A 57 -5.34 14.99 -15.31
C PRO A 57 -5.31 13.46 -15.13
N ASP A 58 -4.12 12.86 -15.13
CA ASP A 58 -3.95 11.40 -14.98
C ASP A 58 -3.33 11.02 -13.63
N GLY A 59 -3.14 12.00 -12.75
CA GLY A 59 -2.53 11.79 -11.43
C GLY A 59 -3.55 11.39 -10.38
N ALA A 60 -3.12 10.67 -9.35
CA ALA A 60 -3.99 10.26 -8.26
C ALA A 60 -3.24 10.04 -6.95
N TYR A 61 -3.88 10.42 -5.85
CA TYR A 61 -3.40 10.24 -4.49
C TYR A 61 -4.29 9.25 -3.72
N THR A 62 -3.69 8.21 -3.18
CA THR A 62 -4.38 7.21 -2.37
C THR A 62 -3.83 7.19 -0.95
N LEU A 63 -4.71 7.27 0.04
CA LEU A 63 -4.38 7.00 1.43
C LEU A 63 -4.68 5.54 1.76
N ILE A 64 -3.70 4.81 2.29
CA ILE A 64 -3.89 3.46 2.85
C ILE A 64 -3.84 3.58 4.37
N THR A 65 -4.90 3.19 5.05
CA THR A 65 -5.07 3.38 6.50
C THR A 65 -5.75 2.18 7.15
N ASN A 66 -5.53 1.98 8.44
CA ASN A 66 -6.26 0.98 9.23
C ASN A 66 -7.70 1.42 9.62
N GLY A 67 -8.12 2.62 9.24
CA GLY A 67 -9.46 3.14 9.46
C GLY A 67 -9.70 3.81 10.83
N LEU A 68 -9.00 3.42 11.89
CA LEU A 68 -9.27 3.84 13.27
C LEU A 68 -9.30 5.36 13.51
N ARG A 69 -8.60 6.12 12.67
CA ARG A 69 -8.49 7.58 12.85
C ARG A 69 -9.23 8.40 11.80
N VAL A 70 -9.86 7.76 10.82
CA VAL A 70 -10.53 8.45 9.72
C VAL A 70 -11.66 9.34 10.24
N ARG A 71 -12.56 8.81 11.10
CA ARG A 71 -13.66 9.57 11.71
C ARG A 71 -13.14 10.82 12.44
N ARG A 72 -12.09 10.68 13.23
CA ARG A 72 -11.48 11.79 13.98
C ARG A 72 -10.90 12.88 13.07
N HIS A 73 -10.40 12.50 11.91
CA HIS A 73 -9.71 13.38 10.98
C HIS A 73 -10.55 13.79 9.77
N GLN A 74 -11.79 13.36 9.69
CA GLN A 74 -12.71 13.56 8.57
C GLN A 74 -12.80 15.00 8.10
N SER A 75 -12.91 15.95 9.03
CA SER A 75 -13.11 17.38 8.73
C SER A 75 -12.02 18.05 7.91
N TRP A 76 -10.78 17.57 8.02
CA TRP A 76 -9.67 18.07 7.23
C TRP A 76 -9.30 17.12 6.08
N LEU A 77 -9.45 15.80 6.26
CA LEU A 77 -9.20 14.81 5.19
C LEU A 77 -10.08 15.07 3.97
N SER A 78 -11.36 15.40 4.15
CA SER A 78 -12.30 15.70 3.08
C SER A 78 -11.95 16.95 2.25
N LYS A 79 -10.99 17.76 2.72
CA LYS A 79 -10.52 18.98 2.03
C LYS A 79 -9.20 18.77 1.30
N THR A 80 -8.64 17.57 1.35
CA THR A 80 -7.37 17.23 0.69
C THR A 80 -7.60 16.85 -0.78
N ARG A 81 -6.51 16.71 -1.53
CA ARG A 81 -6.52 16.21 -2.91
C ARG A 81 -6.44 14.68 -2.99
N LEU A 82 -6.85 13.98 -1.96
CA LEU A 82 -6.92 12.52 -2.01
C LEU A 82 -8.07 12.08 -2.93
N ASP A 83 -7.77 11.23 -3.90
CA ASP A 83 -8.77 10.66 -4.81
C ASP A 83 -9.42 9.41 -4.22
N LYS A 84 -8.66 8.71 -3.40
CA LYS A 84 -9.06 7.40 -2.90
C LYS A 84 -8.59 7.18 -1.46
N VAL A 85 -9.43 6.50 -0.68
CA VAL A 85 -9.03 5.92 0.60
C VAL A 85 -9.17 4.41 0.52
N LYS A 86 -8.08 3.69 0.81
CA LYS A 86 -8.05 2.24 0.91
C LYS A 86 -7.93 1.86 2.39
N VAL A 87 -8.97 1.21 2.93
CA VAL A 87 -9.02 0.82 4.34
C VAL A 87 -8.59 -0.63 4.50
N SER A 88 -7.61 -0.87 5.36
CA SER A 88 -7.15 -2.20 5.73
C SER A 88 -8.17 -2.85 6.67
N LEU A 89 -8.96 -3.78 6.16
CA LEU A 89 -9.92 -4.57 6.91
C LEU A 89 -9.49 -6.04 6.89
N HIS A 90 -8.66 -6.45 7.85
CA HIS A 90 -8.09 -7.80 7.95
C HIS A 90 -8.85 -8.70 8.92
N TYR A 91 -9.99 -8.29 9.43
CA TYR A 91 -10.76 -8.91 10.50
C TYR A 91 -12.21 -8.46 10.41
N PHE A 92 -13.12 -9.26 10.97
CA PHE A 92 -14.56 -8.95 10.96
C PHE A 92 -15.21 -9.08 12.34
N SER A 93 -14.45 -9.55 13.35
CA SER A 93 -14.87 -9.64 14.73
C SER A 93 -13.83 -9.01 15.68
N ASP A 94 -14.23 -8.65 16.89
CA ASP A 94 -13.29 -8.18 17.92
C ASP A 94 -12.24 -9.24 18.27
N LYS A 95 -12.57 -10.53 18.13
CA LYS A 95 -11.66 -11.63 18.41
C LYS A 95 -10.49 -11.65 17.40
N SER A 96 -10.78 -11.66 16.11
CA SER A 96 -9.78 -11.63 15.05
C SER A 96 -9.03 -10.30 15.03
N PHE A 97 -9.75 -9.19 15.29
CA PHE A 97 -9.13 -7.87 15.37
C PHE A 97 -8.05 -7.81 16.45
N ARG A 98 -8.34 -8.29 17.64
CA ARG A 98 -7.33 -8.33 18.74
C ARG A 98 -6.19 -9.27 18.44
N ALA A 99 -6.47 -10.42 17.83
CA ALA A 99 -5.45 -11.40 17.46
C ALA A 99 -4.46 -10.87 16.40
N ILE A 100 -4.97 -10.15 15.39
CA ILE A 100 -4.18 -9.66 14.25
C ILE A 100 -3.53 -8.30 14.58
N ALA A 101 -4.33 -7.32 15.03
CA ALA A 101 -3.87 -5.95 15.24
C ALA A 101 -3.22 -5.72 16.61
N GLN A 102 -3.35 -6.66 17.55
CA GLN A 102 -2.80 -6.58 18.92
C GLN A 102 -3.16 -5.26 19.60
N THR A 103 -4.42 -4.89 19.55
CA THR A 103 -4.95 -3.60 20.00
C THR A 103 -6.08 -3.78 21.01
N SER A 104 -6.34 -2.73 21.79
CA SER A 104 -7.51 -2.64 22.68
C SER A 104 -8.71 -1.95 22.05
N PHE A 105 -8.59 -1.43 20.83
CA PHE A 105 -9.71 -0.83 20.10
C PHE A 105 -10.76 -1.88 19.73
N SER A 106 -12.00 -1.43 19.46
CA SER A 106 -13.07 -2.27 18.94
C SER A 106 -13.06 -2.27 17.41
N ILE A 107 -13.47 -3.38 16.81
CA ILE A 107 -13.72 -3.45 15.36
C ILE A 107 -14.73 -2.41 14.89
N GLN A 108 -15.67 -2.02 15.75
CA GLN A 108 -16.67 -0.98 15.45
C GLN A 108 -16.00 0.34 15.08
N GLU A 109 -14.87 0.69 15.70
CA GLU A 109 -14.13 1.92 15.37
C GLU A 109 -13.56 1.89 13.93
N VAL A 110 -13.24 0.70 13.42
CA VAL A 110 -12.83 0.53 12.01
C VAL A 110 -14.04 0.70 11.09
N PHE A 111 -15.18 0.11 11.41
CA PHE A 111 -16.42 0.29 10.64
C PHE A 111 -16.88 1.75 10.62
N ASP A 112 -16.78 2.45 11.75
CA ASP A 112 -17.06 3.89 11.83
C ASP A 112 -16.08 4.71 10.95
N GLY A 113 -14.83 4.29 10.90
CA GLY A 113 -13.81 4.86 10.02
C GLY A 113 -14.12 4.64 8.54
N ILE A 114 -14.58 3.44 8.16
CA ILE A 114 -15.02 3.13 6.79
C ILE A 114 -16.24 3.98 6.42
N ALA A 115 -17.22 4.11 7.32
CA ALA A 115 -18.39 4.96 7.11
C ALA A 115 -17.98 6.43 6.89
N ALA A 116 -17.09 6.96 7.74
CA ALA A 116 -16.56 8.32 7.60
C ALA A 116 -15.78 8.54 6.29
N ALA A 117 -15.02 7.53 5.85
CA ALA A 117 -14.33 7.58 4.56
C ALA A 117 -15.35 7.70 3.41
N ARG A 118 -16.41 6.88 3.42
CA ARG A 118 -17.46 6.90 2.40
C ARG A 118 -18.29 8.19 2.38
N GLU A 119 -18.46 8.84 3.51
CA GLU A 119 -19.09 10.18 3.60
C GLU A 119 -18.22 11.28 2.96
N SER A 120 -16.90 11.07 2.89
CA SER A 120 -15.92 12.10 2.54
C SER A 120 -15.27 11.90 1.18
N PHE A 121 -15.22 10.68 0.67
CA PHE A 121 -14.50 10.31 -0.55
C PHE A 121 -15.39 9.49 -1.48
N GLU A 122 -15.34 9.80 -2.75
CA GLU A 122 -16.06 9.05 -3.79
C GLU A 122 -15.52 7.63 -3.95
N ARG A 123 -14.23 7.44 -3.77
CA ARG A 123 -13.55 6.16 -3.97
C ARG A 123 -13.00 5.61 -2.66
N VAL A 124 -13.72 4.65 -2.10
CA VAL A 124 -13.28 3.89 -0.91
C VAL A 124 -13.19 2.42 -1.27
N GLU A 125 -12.04 1.82 -0.99
CA GLU A 125 -11.74 0.41 -1.25
C GLU A 125 -11.31 -0.29 0.04
N LEU A 126 -11.54 -1.59 0.12
CA LEU A 126 -11.02 -2.41 1.21
C LEU A 126 -9.76 -3.16 0.77
N ASN A 127 -8.88 -3.42 1.71
CA ASN A 127 -7.67 -4.21 1.54
C ASN A 127 -7.59 -5.26 2.65
N THR A 128 -7.55 -6.53 2.27
CA THR A 128 -7.61 -7.66 3.21
C THR A 128 -6.44 -8.59 2.97
N LEU A 129 -5.62 -8.77 3.98
CA LEU A 129 -4.55 -9.76 3.98
C LEU A 129 -5.12 -11.11 4.39
N LEU A 130 -4.86 -12.16 3.60
CA LEU A 130 -5.31 -13.52 3.88
C LEU A 130 -4.39 -14.16 4.91
N GLN A 131 -4.95 -14.47 6.08
CA GLN A 131 -4.23 -15.02 7.23
C GLN A 131 -5.07 -16.13 7.88
N ARG A 132 -4.44 -17.07 8.55
CA ARG A 132 -5.13 -18.13 9.28
C ARG A 132 -6.11 -17.57 10.32
N GLU A 133 -5.75 -16.46 10.95
CA GLU A 133 -6.55 -15.83 11.99
C GLU A 133 -7.87 -15.24 11.47
N ASN A 134 -7.95 -14.91 10.17
CA ASN A 134 -9.16 -14.35 9.54
C ASN A 134 -9.75 -15.23 8.44
N GLU A 135 -9.21 -16.39 8.16
CA GLU A 135 -9.65 -17.25 7.06
C GLU A 135 -11.17 -17.53 7.10
N HIS A 136 -11.71 -17.74 8.29
CA HIS A 136 -13.14 -18.01 8.52
C HIS A 136 -14.03 -16.76 8.39
N GLU A 137 -13.46 -15.54 8.30
CA GLU A 137 -14.18 -14.27 8.18
C GLU A 137 -14.08 -13.67 6.76
N ILE A 138 -13.35 -14.29 5.85
CA ILE A 138 -13.11 -13.73 4.51
C ILE A 138 -14.41 -13.56 3.72
N THR A 139 -15.35 -14.52 3.85
CA THR A 139 -16.66 -14.44 3.21
C THR A 139 -17.49 -13.28 3.75
N ASP A 140 -17.44 -13.04 5.07
CA ASP A 140 -18.16 -11.93 5.71
C ASP A 140 -17.59 -10.58 5.26
N ILE A 141 -16.24 -10.48 5.16
CA ILE A 141 -15.58 -9.27 4.62
C ILE A 141 -15.98 -9.03 3.16
N LEU A 142 -16.05 -10.08 2.34
CA LEU A 142 -16.48 -9.97 0.95
C LEU A 142 -17.95 -9.50 0.87
N HIS A 143 -18.86 -10.11 1.60
CA HIS A 143 -20.27 -9.73 1.62
C HIS A 143 -20.45 -8.28 2.11
N PHE A 144 -19.75 -7.90 3.18
CA PHE A 144 -19.72 -6.52 3.66
C PHE A 144 -19.30 -5.51 2.59
N ALA A 145 -18.29 -5.86 1.78
CA ALA A 145 -17.81 -5.03 0.68
C ALA A 145 -18.86 -4.94 -0.44
N LEU A 146 -19.43 -6.09 -0.88
CA LEU A 146 -20.42 -6.15 -1.95
C LEU A 146 -21.71 -5.41 -1.60
N GLU A 147 -22.26 -5.63 -0.40
CA GLU A 147 -23.48 -4.94 0.10
C GLU A 147 -23.31 -3.42 0.10
N ARG A 148 -22.10 -2.94 0.38
CA ARG A 148 -21.78 -1.52 0.41
C ARG A 148 -21.21 -1.00 -0.91
N ARG A 149 -21.18 -1.84 -1.95
CA ARG A 149 -20.65 -1.53 -3.27
C ARG A 149 -19.24 -0.97 -3.23
N MET A 150 -18.38 -1.55 -2.38
CA MET A 150 -16.97 -1.17 -2.24
C MET A 150 -16.08 -2.21 -2.92
N PRO A 151 -15.16 -1.81 -3.81
CA PRO A 151 -14.10 -2.70 -4.26
C PRO A 151 -13.29 -3.25 -3.08
N VAL A 152 -12.87 -4.51 -3.21
CA VAL A 152 -12.03 -5.16 -2.19
C VAL A 152 -10.87 -5.90 -2.83
N GLN A 153 -9.70 -5.79 -2.23
CA GLN A 153 -8.50 -6.49 -2.64
C GLN A 153 -8.09 -7.50 -1.58
N PHE A 154 -8.01 -8.77 -1.94
CA PHE A 154 -7.45 -9.83 -1.13
C PHE A 154 -6.00 -10.09 -1.51
N ILE A 155 -5.11 -10.18 -0.52
CA ILE A 155 -3.68 -10.36 -0.74
C ILE A 155 -3.21 -11.57 0.07
N GLU A 156 -2.56 -12.54 -0.59
CA GLU A 156 -1.84 -13.58 0.14
C GLU A 156 -0.75 -13.00 1.02
N LEU A 157 -0.75 -13.42 2.27
CA LEU A 157 0.38 -13.14 3.15
C LEU A 157 1.62 -13.85 2.63
N VAL A 158 2.68 -13.11 2.45
CA VAL A 158 3.94 -13.66 1.99
C VAL A 158 4.99 -13.48 3.06
N GLY A 159 5.72 -14.56 3.34
CA GLY A 159 6.85 -14.54 4.27
C GLY A 159 7.99 -13.69 3.71
N THR A 160 8.36 -12.65 4.49
CA THR A 160 9.54 -11.83 4.26
C THR A 160 10.37 -11.80 5.53
N HIS A 161 11.61 -11.35 5.47
CA HIS A 161 12.41 -11.15 6.68
C HIS A 161 11.83 -10.12 7.68
N PHE A 162 10.80 -9.35 7.25
CA PHE A 162 10.09 -8.42 8.14
C PHE A 162 8.93 -9.05 8.91
N ASN A 163 8.50 -10.26 8.52
CA ASN A 163 7.35 -10.96 9.10
C ASN A 163 7.56 -12.46 9.20
N GLU A 164 8.79 -12.90 9.43
CA GLU A 164 9.13 -14.33 9.58
C GLU A 164 8.32 -15.03 10.67
N ASP A 165 8.03 -14.32 11.77
CA ASP A 165 7.17 -14.74 12.86
C ASP A 165 5.71 -14.99 12.44
N ARG A 166 5.27 -14.40 11.33
CA ARG A 166 3.92 -14.53 10.76
C ARG A 166 3.85 -15.48 9.55
N ALA A 167 4.96 -16.05 9.13
CA ALA A 167 4.98 -16.96 7.97
C ALA A 167 4.04 -18.17 8.14
N SER A 168 3.85 -18.65 9.37
CA SER A 168 2.91 -19.74 9.70
C SER A 168 1.44 -19.35 9.58
N SER A 169 1.12 -18.06 9.53
CA SER A 169 -0.24 -17.54 9.35
C SER A 169 -0.64 -17.42 7.87
N ALA A 170 0.26 -17.68 6.92
CA ALA A 170 -0.05 -17.58 5.50
C ALA A 170 -1.12 -18.61 5.06
N VAL A 171 -2.12 -18.12 4.33
CA VAL A 171 -3.21 -18.93 3.76
C VAL A 171 -3.24 -18.71 2.25
N SER A 172 -3.50 -19.78 1.49
CA SER A 172 -3.61 -19.70 0.03
C SER A 172 -4.86 -18.93 -0.39
N ALA A 173 -4.74 -18.13 -1.44
CA ALA A 173 -5.87 -17.44 -2.04
C ALA A 173 -6.82 -18.36 -2.84
N GLU A 174 -6.48 -19.64 -3.04
CA GLU A 174 -7.30 -20.56 -3.86
C GLU A 174 -8.72 -20.75 -3.32
N GLY A 175 -8.90 -20.72 -1.99
CA GLY A 175 -10.23 -20.77 -1.37
C GLY A 175 -11.10 -19.57 -1.77
N VAL A 176 -10.53 -18.37 -1.70
CA VAL A 176 -11.20 -17.11 -2.11
C VAL A 176 -11.49 -17.13 -3.61
N ILE A 177 -10.51 -17.53 -4.43
CA ILE A 177 -10.66 -17.64 -5.89
C ILE A 177 -11.80 -18.62 -6.26
N SER A 178 -11.83 -19.79 -5.63
CA SER A 178 -12.88 -20.79 -5.88
C SER A 178 -14.25 -20.26 -5.47
N TYR A 179 -14.34 -19.55 -4.36
CA TYR A 179 -15.59 -18.94 -3.94
C TYR A 179 -16.05 -17.84 -4.91
N LEU A 180 -15.15 -16.96 -5.34
CA LEU A 180 -15.47 -15.91 -6.32
C LEU A 180 -15.95 -16.49 -7.66
N ARG A 181 -15.36 -17.58 -8.12
CA ARG A 181 -15.81 -18.32 -9.33
C ARG A 181 -17.20 -18.93 -9.20
N SER A 182 -17.66 -19.19 -7.98
CA SER A 182 -19.05 -19.61 -7.76
C SER A 182 -20.05 -18.45 -7.84
N LEU A 183 -19.58 -17.21 -7.69
CA LEU A 183 -20.41 -15.99 -7.74
C LEU A 183 -20.44 -15.35 -9.13
N THR A 184 -19.37 -15.48 -9.91
CA THR A 184 -19.26 -14.83 -11.22
C THR A 184 -18.35 -15.59 -12.17
N SER A 185 -18.64 -15.48 -13.47
CA SER A 185 -17.75 -15.90 -14.57
C SER A 185 -16.91 -14.75 -15.13
N ASP A 186 -17.13 -13.52 -14.69
CA ASP A 186 -16.37 -12.34 -15.14
C ASP A 186 -15.04 -12.30 -14.36
N GLU A 187 -14.06 -12.98 -14.92
CA GLU A 187 -12.72 -13.15 -14.37
C GLU A 187 -11.66 -12.87 -15.43
N HIS A 188 -10.66 -12.06 -15.08
CA HIS A 188 -9.47 -11.89 -15.92
C HIS A 188 -8.22 -11.66 -15.07
N VAL A 189 -7.04 -11.75 -15.69
CA VAL A 189 -5.77 -11.45 -15.07
C VAL A 189 -5.22 -10.17 -15.63
N GLU A 190 -4.96 -9.21 -14.77
CA GLU A 190 -4.22 -8.00 -15.10
C GLU A 190 -2.76 -8.15 -14.67
N VAL A 191 -1.86 -7.94 -15.63
CA VAL A 191 -0.45 -7.75 -15.35
C VAL A 191 -0.14 -6.29 -15.68
N ALA A 192 -0.31 -5.41 -14.71
CA ALA A 192 -0.11 -3.98 -14.91
C ALA A 192 1.37 -3.67 -15.11
N GLY A 193 1.82 -3.56 -16.34
CA GLY A 193 3.14 -3.04 -16.73
C GLY A 193 4.32 -3.70 -16.01
N VAL A 194 4.98 -2.92 -15.17
CA VAL A 194 6.00 -3.36 -14.21
C VAL A 194 5.25 -3.74 -12.94
N GLY A 195 4.53 -4.87 -12.91
CA GLY A 195 3.56 -4.99 -11.84
C GLY A 195 3.48 -6.32 -11.15
N GLN A 196 2.91 -6.23 -9.97
CA GLN A 196 2.32 -7.35 -9.30
C GLN A 196 1.05 -7.73 -10.05
N GLY A 197 1.02 -8.93 -10.66
CA GLY A 197 -0.19 -9.43 -11.31
C GLY A 197 -1.33 -9.51 -10.30
N ARG A 198 -2.53 -9.19 -10.73
CA ARG A 198 -3.76 -9.37 -9.95
C ARG A 198 -4.79 -10.15 -10.78
N ARG A 199 -5.53 -10.99 -10.11
CA ARG A 199 -6.72 -11.63 -10.67
C ARG A 199 -7.91 -10.77 -10.29
N VAL A 200 -8.66 -10.34 -11.27
CA VAL A 200 -9.79 -9.43 -11.11
C VAL A 200 -11.07 -10.19 -11.37
N PHE A 201 -11.99 -10.11 -10.45
CA PHE A 201 -13.36 -10.59 -10.58
C PHE A 201 -14.32 -9.40 -10.56
N ARG A 202 -15.42 -9.52 -11.28
CA ARG A 202 -16.51 -8.54 -11.21
C ARG A 202 -17.78 -9.22 -10.72
N VAL A 203 -18.09 -8.98 -9.44
CA VAL A 203 -19.29 -9.52 -8.77
C VAL A 203 -20.31 -8.40 -8.64
N ASP A 204 -21.49 -8.55 -9.25
CA ASP A 204 -22.56 -7.53 -9.28
C ASP A 204 -22.07 -6.12 -9.67
N GLY A 205 -21.09 -6.08 -10.60
CA GLY A 205 -20.45 -4.84 -11.05
C GLY A 205 -19.41 -4.27 -10.11
N ILE A 206 -19.09 -4.95 -9.00
CA ILE A 206 -18.05 -4.55 -8.04
C ILE A 206 -16.76 -5.32 -8.33
N GLU A 207 -15.65 -4.58 -8.37
CA GLU A 207 -14.32 -5.16 -8.57
C GLU A 207 -13.80 -5.83 -7.30
N VAL A 208 -13.39 -7.08 -7.43
CA VAL A 208 -12.73 -7.87 -6.38
C VAL A 208 -11.40 -8.37 -6.89
N ASP A 209 -10.33 -7.83 -6.33
CA ASP A 209 -8.96 -8.20 -6.71
C ASP A 209 -8.40 -9.29 -5.82
N VAL A 210 -7.66 -10.21 -6.41
CA VAL A 210 -6.88 -11.21 -5.67
C VAL A 210 -5.43 -11.17 -6.13
N ILE A 211 -4.54 -10.83 -5.21
CA ILE A 211 -3.09 -10.89 -5.40
C ILE A 211 -2.57 -12.16 -4.73
N HIS A 212 -1.98 -13.03 -5.51
CA HIS A 212 -1.46 -14.30 -4.99
C HIS A 212 -0.13 -14.71 -5.63
N ARG A 213 0.59 -15.60 -4.97
CA ARG A 213 1.97 -15.99 -5.32
C ARG A 213 2.14 -16.56 -6.74
N ASN A 214 1.11 -17.17 -7.29
CA ASN A 214 1.19 -17.85 -8.59
C ASN A 214 1.01 -16.93 -9.80
N LEU A 215 0.75 -15.61 -9.61
CA LEU A 215 0.56 -14.66 -10.70
C LEU A 215 1.86 -14.15 -11.35
N GLY A 216 2.99 -14.68 -10.94
CA GLY A 216 4.30 -14.23 -11.42
C GLY A 216 4.75 -12.91 -10.81
N ARG A 217 5.98 -12.56 -11.11
CA ARG A 217 6.65 -11.36 -10.63
C ARG A 217 7.48 -10.75 -11.74
N HIS A 218 7.43 -9.44 -11.82
CA HIS A 218 8.32 -8.73 -12.74
C HIS A 218 9.69 -8.57 -12.09
N HIS A 219 10.67 -9.28 -12.62
CA HIS A 219 12.06 -9.17 -12.19
C HIS A 219 12.84 -8.37 -13.24
N VAL A 220 13.73 -7.50 -12.79
CA VAL A 220 14.59 -6.65 -13.63
C VAL A 220 16.06 -6.99 -13.38
N GLY A 221 16.99 -6.31 -14.06
CA GLY A 221 18.42 -6.65 -14.03
C GLY A 221 18.99 -6.90 -12.65
N GLN A 222 18.73 -6.02 -11.66
CA GLN A 222 19.24 -6.20 -10.29
C GLN A 222 18.67 -7.44 -9.58
N CYS A 223 17.52 -7.95 -10.02
CA CYS A 223 16.94 -9.19 -9.51
C CYS A 223 17.68 -10.45 -9.99
N GLY A 224 18.50 -10.34 -11.05
CA GLY A 224 19.24 -11.47 -11.64
C GLY A 224 20.12 -12.19 -10.63
N ASN A 225 20.88 -11.43 -9.86
CA ASN A 225 21.82 -11.92 -8.84
C ASN A 225 21.32 -11.65 -7.41
N CYS A 226 20.03 -11.44 -7.23
CA CYS A 226 19.47 -11.11 -5.91
C CYS A 226 19.49 -12.34 -4.99
N PRO A 227 20.06 -12.27 -3.78
CA PRO A 227 20.18 -13.40 -2.87
C PRO A 227 18.83 -13.93 -2.34
N VAL A 228 17.77 -13.12 -2.47
CA VAL A 228 16.42 -13.48 -2.03
C VAL A 228 15.45 -13.78 -3.19
N ARG A 229 15.98 -13.89 -4.42
CA ARG A 229 15.15 -14.04 -5.64
C ARG A 229 14.18 -15.21 -5.58
N ASP A 230 14.65 -16.36 -5.14
CA ASP A 230 13.85 -17.60 -5.12
C ASP A 230 12.67 -17.53 -4.14
N LYS A 231 12.78 -16.67 -3.14
CA LYS A 231 11.74 -16.40 -2.14
C LYS A 231 11.05 -15.05 -2.37
N CYS A 232 11.40 -14.35 -3.45
CA CYS A 232 10.89 -13.02 -3.73
C CYS A 232 9.44 -13.06 -4.16
N VAL A 233 8.65 -12.26 -3.49
CA VAL A 233 7.21 -12.11 -3.72
C VAL A 233 6.86 -10.68 -4.07
N GLU A 234 7.84 -9.80 -4.00
CA GLU A 234 7.67 -8.38 -4.28
C GLU A 234 7.78 -8.09 -5.80
N GLY A 235 8.90 -8.45 -6.43
CA GLY A 235 9.20 -8.01 -7.80
C GLY A 235 9.50 -6.50 -7.85
N PHE A 236 9.60 -5.97 -9.07
CA PHE A 236 9.76 -4.53 -9.31
C PHE A 236 8.43 -3.93 -9.77
N TRP A 237 7.70 -3.26 -8.86
CA TRP A 237 6.37 -2.70 -9.16
C TRP A 237 6.09 -1.35 -8.55
N ALA A 238 6.77 -0.96 -7.47
CA ALA A 238 6.56 0.31 -6.81
C ALA A 238 7.87 0.92 -6.33
N LEU A 239 7.97 2.23 -6.45
CA LEU A 239 9.05 3.05 -5.91
C LEU A 239 8.58 3.58 -4.54
N ARG A 240 9.48 3.64 -3.59
CA ARG A 240 9.17 4.06 -2.22
C ARG A 240 10.07 5.17 -1.75
N ILE A 241 9.52 6.09 -0.97
CA ILE A 241 10.29 7.08 -0.22
C ILE A 241 9.90 6.93 1.24
N ASP A 242 10.89 6.62 2.06
CA ASP A 242 10.66 6.43 3.49
C ASP A 242 10.67 7.74 4.28
N HIS A 243 10.31 7.65 5.56
CA HIS A 243 10.27 8.79 6.48
C HIS A 243 11.64 9.44 6.74
N ALA A 244 12.73 8.76 6.42
CA ALA A 244 14.10 9.28 6.57
C ALA A 244 14.69 9.81 5.24
N GLY A 245 13.88 9.93 4.18
CA GLY A 245 14.30 10.45 2.89
C GLY A 245 15.07 9.47 2.02
N GLY A 246 14.96 8.18 2.28
CA GLY A 246 15.52 7.15 1.42
C GLY A 246 14.56 6.77 0.31
N PHE A 247 15.04 6.80 -0.91
CA PHE A 247 14.34 6.26 -2.06
C PHE A 247 14.72 4.80 -2.26
N GLN A 248 13.74 3.93 -2.40
CA GLN A 248 13.91 2.48 -2.50
C GLN A 248 13.19 1.94 -3.74
N PRO A 249 13.90 1.34 -4.71
CA PRO A 249 13.30 0.63 -5.83
C PRO A 249 12.80 -0.77 -5.46
N CYS A 250 13.26 -1.33 -4.34
CA CYS A 250 12.85 -2.64 -3.83
C CYS A 250 12.64 -2.60 -2.32
N LEU A 251 11.53 -3.18 -1.84
CA LEU A 251 11.21 -3.25 -0.42
C LEU A 251 12.17 -4.16 0.37
N LEU A 252 12.71 -5.19 -0.29
CA LEU A 252 13.50 -6.24 0.36
C LEU A 252 15.02 -5.96 0.36
N ARG A 253 15.46 -4.86 -0.26
CA ARG A 253 16.88 -4.53 -0.46
C ARG A 253 17.18 -3.11 0.02
N ASP A 254 17.38 -2.96 1.33
CA ASP A 254 17.76 -1.68 1.96
C ASP A 254 19.14 -1.18 1.51
N ASP A 255 20.01 -2.10 1.08
CA ASP A 255 21.34 -1.81 0.56
C ASP A 255 21.33 -1.06 -0.79
N LEU A 256 20.20 -1.12 -1.53
CA LEU A 256 20.02 -0.43 -2.81
C LEU A 256 19.30 0.92 -2.66
N ARG A 257 19.38 1.53 -1.50
CA ARG A 257 18.70 2.77 -1.16
C ARG A 257 19.49 3.99 -1.63
N LEU A 258 18.80 4.95 -2.27
CA LEU A 258 19.34 6.27 -2.59
C LEU A 258 18.92 7.26 -1.49
N ASP A 259 19.88 7.97 -0.87
CA ASP A 259 19.61 9.04 0.09
C ASP A 259 19.26 10.35 -0.64
N LEU A 260 18.02 10.82 -0.49
CA LEU A 260 17.56 12.08 -1.08
C LEU A 260 17.87 13.30 -0.21
N ARG A 261 18.27 13.13 1.06
CA ARG A 261 18.51 14.26 2.00
C ARG A 261 19.49 15.30 1.50
N PRO A 262 20.62 14.95 0.85
CA PRO A 262 21.55 15.96 0.32
C PRO A 262 20.94 16.87 -0.77
N MET A 263 19.86 16.41 -1.42
CA MET A 263 19.21 17.12 -2.52
C MET A 263 18.00 17.96 -2.06
N LEU A 264 17.59 17.89 -0.80
CA LEU A 264 16.39 18.58 -0.32
C LEU A 264 16.50 20.11 -0.31
N SER A 265 17.73 20.65 -0.27
CA SER A 265 17.98 22.08 -0.40
C SER A 265 17.87 22.59 -1.84
N ASN A 266 18.04 21.70 -2.83
CA ASN A 266 17.85 21.96 -4.26
C ASN A 266 17.14 20.76 -4.90
N PRO A 267 15.81 20.67 -4.75
CA PRO A 267 15.03 19.47 -5.11
C PRO A 267 14.88 19.26 -6.62
N GLU A 268 15.22 20.24 -7.45
CA GLU A 268 15.13 20.16 -8.93
C GLU A 268 15.96 19.00 -9.51
N GLY A 269 17.04 18.61 -8.80
CA GLY A 269 17.88 17.48 -9.18
C GLY A 269 17.31 16.09 -8.87
N ILE A 270 16.28 16.00 -8.02
CA ILE A 270 15.71 14.74 -7.52
C ILE A 270 15.17 13.86 -8.64
N PRO A 271 14.36 14.36 -9.61
CA PRO A 271 13.83 13.52 -10.68
C PRO A 271 14.94 12.84 -11.49
N LYS A 272 15.99 13.58 -11.81
CA LYS A 272 17.15 13.05 -12.57
C LYS A 272 17.91 11.99 -11.75
N ALA A 273 18.10 12.22 -10.46
CA ALA A 273 18.76 11.27 -9.57
C ALA A 273 17.94 9.98 -9.41
N VAL A 274 16.64 10.10 -9.19
CA VAL A 274 15.70 8.98 -9.11
C VAL A 274 15.68 8.20 -10.42
N ALA A 275 15.52 8.86 -11.56
CA ALA A 275 15.50 8.22 -12.88
C ALA A 275 16.79 7.44 -13.16
N ARG A 276 17.96 8.03 -12.84
CA ARG A 276 19.25 7.35 -12.98
C ARG A 276 19.36 6.13 -12.07
N HIS A 277 18.92 6.24 -10.84
CA HIS A 277 18.95 5.14 -9.88
C HIS A 277 18.02 3.99 -10.29
N VAL A 278 16.82 4.31 -10.79
CA VAL A 278 15.89 3.34 -11.35
C VAL A 278 16.47 2.65 -12.59
N ALA A 279 17.10 3.40 -13.50
CA ALA A 279 17.76 2.84 -14.67
C ALA A 279 18.86 1.85 -14.26
N ALA A 280 19.75 2.23 -13.36
CA ALA A 280 20.80 1.34 -12.86
C ALA A 280 20.23 0.09 -12.16
N PHE A 281 19.13 0.22 -11.41
CA PHE A 281 18.43 -0.92 -10.82
C PHE A 281 17.86 -1.86 -11.90
N THR A 282 17.22 -1.31 -12.92
CA THR A 282 16.64 -2.10 -14.01
C THR A 282 17.67 -2.76 -14.92
N GLU A 283 18.85 -2.17 -15.04
CA GLU A 283 19.99 -2.70 -15.78
C GLU A 283 20.85 -3.68 -14.98
N GLY A 284 20.77 -3.65 -13.64
CA GLY A 284 21.55 -4.50 -12.75
C GLY A 284 22.95 -3.98 -12.48
N THR A 285 23.13 -2.66 -12.49
CA THR A 285 24.41 -1.98 -12.30
C THR A 285 24.55 -1.23 -10.96
N LEU A 286 23.60 -1.43 -10.02
CA LEU A 286 23.67 -0.91 -8.65
C LEU A 286 24.55 -1.75 -7.75
#